data_cac3dcb7afdf541187dfec21055332cb
#
_entry.id   cac3dcb7afdf541187dfec21055332cb
#
_cell.length_a   1.000
_cell.length_b   1.000
_cell.length_c   1.000
_cell.angle_alpha   90.00
_cell.angle_beta   90.00
_cell.angle_gamma   90.00
#
_symmetry.space_group_name_H-M   'P 1'
#
loop_
_entity.id
_entity.type
_entity.pdbx_description
1 polymer ?
#
loop_
_entity_poly.entity_id
_entity_poly.type
_entity_poly.pdbx_seq_one_letter_code
_entity_poly.pdbx_strand_id
1 'polypeptide(L)'
;MINQQFTIQTLTETLNAHPEFDHHEEVALCEDPETGLQALIAVHSTRLGPSLGGSRRWKYDNLDEAITDVLRLSKGMSYKHAIAGTEMGGGKAVIVAREQARKTPALMRAFGQFVDSLDGRYITAEDVGTSVTDMLSVRETTKHVSGLPIEQGGSGDPSPMTAYGTYCGIVATLAWHQGLEERELGNPSVVKDRVVAVQGLGHVGMDLCRQLHESDAKLIVADVNSQAVEQACTEFNATAVSPEEILTAQADVFAPCALGGILGSESISKLQACIVAGAANNQLAEDSDGELLHRNNVLYAPDFVINAGGIINIANEKPTYDVEKARAQTRIIADTLWQIFQRSKEQDQPTSTVADELARQRLANAV
;
A
#
# COMPACT_ATOMS: atom_id res chain seq x y z
N MET A 1 5.87 -34.56 30.02
CA MET A 1 5.44 -33.76 28.85
C MET A 1 5.63 -32.30 29.26
N ILE A 2 6.60 -31.60 28.66
CA ILE A 2 6.81 -30.18 28.91
C ILE A 2 5.59 -29.48 28.29
N ASN A 3 4.79 -28.80 29.10
CA ASN A 3 3.69 -27.95 28.62
C ASN A 3 4.36 -26.87 27.74
N GLN A 4 4.30 -27.03 26.43
CA GLN A 4 4.70 -25.98 25.50
C GLN A 4 3.60 -24.92 25.58
N GLN A 5 3.94 -23.80 26.18
CA GLN A 5 3.02 -22.73 26.52
C GLN A 5 3.06 -21.66 25.41
N PHE A 6 1.94 -21.00 25.14
CA PHE A 6 1.89 -19.75 24.38
C PHE A 6 2.90 -18.76 24.97
N THR A 7 3.87 -18.33 24.18
CA THR A 7 4.97 -17.46 24.62
C THR A 7 5.04 -16.22 23.76
N ILE A 8 5.32 -15.10 24.42
CA ILE A 8 5.64 -13.82 23.75
C ILE A 8 7.01 -13.39 24.21
N GLN A 9 7.89 -13.11 23.27
CA GLN A 9 9.26 -12.65 23.53
C GLN A 9 9.47 -11.29 22.86
N THR A 10 9.89 -10.29 23.62
CA THR A 10 10.34 -9.01 23.09
C THR A 10 11.74 -9.15 22.49
N LEU A 11 11.91 -8.74 21.25
CA LEU A 11 13.16 -8.81 20.50
C LEU A 11 13.82 -7.44 20.28
N THR A 12 13.18 -6.35 20.64
CA THR A 12 13.58 -4.97 20.31
C THR A 12 15.05 -4.69 20.61
N GLU A 13 15.52 -5.02 21.82
CA GLU A 13 16.91 -4.77 22.21
C GLU A 13 17.92 -5.64 21.46
N THR A 14 17.53 -6.89 21.13
CA THR A 14 18.41 -7.84 20.42
C THR A 14 18.57 -7.50 18.95
N LEU A 15 17.65 -6.74 18.39
CA LEU A 15 17.64 -6.34 16.98
C LEU A 15 18.32 -5.00 16.70
N ASN A 16 18.87 -4.31 17.69
CA ASN A 16 19.55 -3.01 17.50
C ASN A 16 20.69 -3.05 16.47
N ALA A 17 21.32 -4.19 16.25
CA ALA A 17 22.37 -4.38 15.26
C ALA A 17 21.85 -4.89 13.90
N HIS A 18 20.54 -5.15 13.77
CA HIS A 18 19.97 -5.64 12.52
C HIS A 18 19.93 -4.51 11.47
N PRO A 19 20.35 -4.74 10.21
CA PRO A 19 20.44 -3.68 9.18
C PRO A 19 19.13 -2.93 8.94
N GLU A 20 17.98 -3.61 9.06
CA GLU A 20 16.67 -3.02 8.82
C GLU A 20 16.01 -2.44 10.09
N PHE A 21 16.70 -2.51 11.25
CA PHE A 21 16.17 -1.91 12.48
C PHE A 21 16.35 -0.39 12.44
N ASP A 22 15.24 0.34 12.43
CA ASP A 22 15.21 1.81 12.38
C ASP A 22 14.46 2.36 13.60
N HIS A 23 15.04 2.20 14.78
CA HIS A 23 14.47 2.68 16.04
C HIS A 23 13.01 2.22 16.29
N HIS A 24 12.66 0.99 15.90
CA HIS A 24 11.35 0.42 16.16
C HIS A 24 11.04 0.46 17.66
N GLU A 25 9.85 0.94 18.00
CA GLU A 25 9.42 1.08 19.38
C GLU A 25 9.24 -0.28 20.05
N GLU A 26 8.78 -1.29 19.29
CA GLU A 26 8.65 -2.66 19.77
C GLU A 26 8.71 -3.66 18.61
N VAL A 27 9.42 -4.76 18.87
CA VAL A 27 9.39 -5.97 18.03
C VAL A 27 9.19 -7.17 18.96
N ALA A 28 8.14 -7.93 18.71
CA ALA A 28 7.78 -9.09 19.50
C ALA A 28 7.58 -10.33 18.64
N LEU A 29 8.01 -11.49 19.17
CA LEU A 29 7.78 -12.83 18.59
C LEU A 29 6.79 -13.57 19.47
N CYS A 30 5.77 -14.16 18.86
CA CYS A 30 4.85 -15.07 19.51
C CYS A 30 4.97 -16.48 18.94
N GLU A 31 5.00 -17.46 19.81
CA GLU A 31 4.94 -18.88 19.46
C GLU A 31 3.84 -19.59 20.27
N ASP A 32 2.96 -20.28 19.58
CA ASP A 32 1.93 -21.12 20.17
C ASP A 32 1.99 -22.54 19.55
N PRO A 33 2.59 -23.48 20.28
CA PRO A 33 2.71 -24.86 19.79
C PRO A 33 1.38 -25.60 19.65
N GLU A 34 0.32 -25.18 20.34
CA GLU A 34 -1.00 -25.81 20.28
C GLU A 34 -1.65 -25.55 18.92
N THR A 35 -1.62 -24.30 18.43
CA THR A 35 -2.18 -23.92 17.12
C THR A 35 -1.15 -23.97 16.00
N GLY A 36 0.13 -24.06 16.33
CA GLY A 36 1.26 -23.95 15.40
C GLY A 36 1.54 -22.51 14.97
N LEU A 37 1.04 -21.50 15.68
CA LEU A 37 1.33 -20.10 15.41
C LEU A 37 2.82 -19.82 15.67
N GLN A 38 3.45 -19.16 14.70
CA GLN A 38 4.67 -18.39 14.87
C GLN A 38 4.47 -17.05 14.17
N ALA A 39 4.50 -15.96 14.91
CA ALA A 39 4.22 -14.63 14.36
C ALA A 39 5.12 -13.58 14.99
N LEU A 40 5.45 -12.57 14.19
CA LEU A 40 6.16 -11.37 14.58
C LEU A 40 5.23 -10.18 14.47
N ILE A 41 5.27 -9.25 15.42
CA ILE A 41 4.68 -7.91 15.30
C ILE A 41 5.81 -6.90 15.52
N ALA A 42 5.94 -5.96 14.59
CA ALA A 42 6.81 -4.80 14.72
C ALA A 42 5.97 -3.52 14.74
N VAL A 43 6.12 -2.75 15.81
CA VAL A 43 5.64 -1.37 15.94
C VAL A 43 6.82 -0.47 15.63
N HIS A 44 6.82 0.15 14.44
CA HIS A 44 7.89 1.06 14.08
C HIS A 44 7.72 2.40 14.80
N SER A 45 6.52 2.98 14.76
CA SER A 45 6.27 4.26 15.44
C SER A 45 4.80 4.41 15.82
N THR A 46 4.56 4.93 17.02
CA THR A 46 3.24 5.36 17.51
C THR A 46 3.11 6.88 17.61
N ARG A 47 4.06 7.67 17.10
CA ARG A 47 4.07 9.13 17.21
C ARG A 47 2.85 9.82 16.63
N LEU A 48 2.27 9.27 15.56
CA LEU A 48 1.05 9.79 14.93
C LEU A 48 -0.24 9.22 15.55
N GLY A 49 -0.12 8.21 16.41
CA GLY A 49 -1.23 7.47 17.01
C GLY A 49 -0.93 5.97 17.07
N PRO A 50 -1.92 5.13 17.43
CA PRO A 50 -1.76 3.69 17.42
C PRO A 50 -1.21 3.19 16.08
N SER A 51 -0.25 2.26 16.10
CA SER A 51 0.31 1.73 14.86
C SER A 51 -0.73 0.86 14.14
N LEU A 52 -0.89 1.07 12.84
CA LEU A 52 -1.79 0.32 12.00
C LEU A 52 -1.04 -0.35 10.85
N GLY A 53 -1.33 -1.62 10.61
CA GLY A 53 -0.83 -2.33 9.44
C GLY A 53 -1.32 -3.76 9.36
N GLY A 54 -1.36 -4.29 8.14
CA GLY A 54 -1.88 -5.63 7.87
C GLY A 54 -1.01 -6.76 8.43
N SER A 55 -1.60 -7.93 8.59
CA SER A 55 -0.92 -9.16 8.96
C SER A 55 -0.68 -10.03 7.73
N ARG A 56 0.60 -10.12 7.32
CA ARG A 56 1.04 -10.95 6.20
C ARG A 56 1.24 -12.39 6.66
N ARG A 57 0.67 -13.37 5.94
CA ARG A 57 1.02 -14.77 6.13
C ARG A 57 1.81 -15.27 4.93
N TRP A 58 3.11 -15.56 5.15
CA TRP A 58 4.03 -15.92 4.10
C TRP A 58 4.98 -17.05 4.50
N LYS A 59 5.53 -17.77 3.53
CA LYS A 59 6.56 -18.77 3.75
C LYS A 59 7.93 -18.10 3.71
N TYR A 60 8.68 -18.23 4.79
CA TYR A 60 10.05 -17.76 4.91
C TYR A 60 10.98 -18.97 5.09
N ASP A 61 12.18 -18.90 4.55
CA ASP A 61 13.16 -19.99 4.68
C ASP A 61 13.71 -20.08 6.11
N ASN A 62 13.75 -18.94 6.83
CA ASN A 62 14.19 -18.85 8.21
C ASN A 62 13.52 -17.67 8.94
N LEU A 63 13.73 -17.58 10.27
CA LEU A 63 13.14 -16.51 11.08
C LEU A 63 13.75 -15.13 10.78
N ASP A 64 15.03 -15.07 10.39
CA ASP A 64 15.72 -13.80 10.09
C ASP A 64 15.14 -13.10 8.88
N GLU A 65 14.73 -13.84 7.86
CA GLU A 65 13.97 -13.29 6.72
C GLU A 65 12.62 -12.73 7.15
N ALA A 66 11.90 -13.41 8.04
CA ALA A 66 10.62 -12.92 8.57
C ALA A 66 10.83 -11.65 9.42
N ILE A 67 11.93 -11.58 10.20
CA ILE A 67 12.32 -10.38 10.94
C ILE A 67 12.64 -9.23 9.97
N THR A 68 13.45 -9.49 8.97
CA THR A 68 13.77 -8.50 7.93
C THR A 68 12.51 -7.92 7.28
N ASP A 69 11.57 -8.79 6.90
CA ASP A 69 10.32 -8.39 6.23
C ASP A 69 9.43 -7.55 7.17
N VAL A 70 9.24 -7.99 8.42
CA VAL A 70 8.39 -7.25 9.36
C VAL A 70 8.95 -5.87 9.73
N LEU A 71 10.28 -5.73 9.83
CA LEU A 71 10.95 -4.46 10.09
C LEU A 71 10.76 -3.49 8.91
N ARG A 72 11.05 -3.93 7.69
CA ARG A 72 10.85 -3.13 6.47
C ARG A 72 9.41 -2.69 6.30
N LEU A 73 8.47 -3.63 6.43
CA LEU A 73 7.05 -3.38 6.24
C LEU A 73 6.47 -2.42 7.28
N SER A 74 6.84 -2.56 8.57
CA SER A 74 6.35 -1.68 9.63
C SER A 74 6.88 -0.24 9.48
N LYS A 75 8.14 -0.07 9.07
CA LYS A 75 8.72 1.23 8.69
C LYS A 75 7.97 1.84 7.50
N GLY A 76 7.74 1.06 6.44
CA GLY A 76 6.98 1.50 5.29
C GLY A 76 5.56 1.95 5.66
N MET A 77 4.90 1.27 6.61
CA MET A 77 3.59 1.70 7.11
C MET A 77 3.66 3.05 7.82
N SER A 78 4.69 3.33 8.64
CA SER A 78 4.86 4.65 9.26
C SER A 78 4.98 5.77 8.22
N TYR A 79 5.77 5.55 7.16
CA TYR A 79 5.93 6.52 6.08
C TYR A 79 4.63 6.72 5.32
N LYS A 80 3.92 5.63 5.03
CA LYS A 80 2.65 5.67 4.33
C LYS A 80 1.58 6.41 5.13
N HIS A 81 1.47 6.17 6.43
CA HIS A 81 0.56 6.90 7.31
C HIS A 81 0.91 8.39 7.43
N ALA A 82 2.20 8.70 7.59
CA ALA A 82 2.68 10.09 7.64
C ALA A 82 2.35 10.86 6.36
N ILE A 83 2.59 10.25 5.20
CA ILE A 83 2.33 10.88 3.90
C ILE A 83 0.82 11.03 3.63
N ALA A 84 0.03 10.06 4.05
CA ALA A 84 -1.42 10.05 3.89
C ALA A 84 -2.15 10.97 4.88
N GLY A 85 -1.44 11.54 5.86
CA GLY A 85 -2.04 12.43 6.86
C GLY A 85 -3.08 11.72 7.74
N THR A 86 -2.93 10.41 7.95
CA THR A 86 -3.76 9.67 8.92
C THR A 86 -3.23 9.91 10.33
N GLU A 87 -4.09 9.91 11.31
CA GLU A 87 -3.70 9.99 12.73
C GLU A 87 -3.32 8.60 13.25
N MET A 88 -2.51 7.87 12.47
CA MET A 88 -2.07 6.50 12.78
C MET A 88 -0.56 6.39 12.66
N GLY A 89 0.02 5.61 13.56
CA GLY A 89 1.40 5.17 13.48
C GLY A 89 1.57 3.98 12.53
N GLY A 90 2.80 3.48 12.40
CA GLY A 90 3.09 2.35 11.52
C GLY A 90 3.52 1.10 12.25
N GLY A 91 2.85 0.01 11.95
CA GLY A 91 3.19 -1.32 12.42
C GLY A 91 2.91 -2.38 11.35
N LYS A 92 3.39 -3.57 11.59
CA LYS A 92 3.17 -4.73 10.72
C LYS A 92 3.20 -6.02 11.51
N ALA A 93 2.45 -7.01 11.05
CA ALA A 93 2.62 -8.37 11.51
C ALA A 93 2.99 -9.32 10.37
N VAL A 94 3.78 -10.33 10.73
CA VAL A 94 4.14 -11.44 9.86
C VAL A 94 3.80 -12.74 10.58
N ILE A 95 3.00 -13.59 9.94
CA ILE A 95 2.68 -14.94 10.39
C ILE A 95 3.45 -15.92 9.51
N VAL A 96 4.36 -16.68 10.10
CA VAL A 96 5.20 -17.64 9.36
C VAL A 96 4.35 -18.83 8.92
N ALA A 97 4.19 -19.01 7.61
CA ALA A 97 3.47 -20.13 7.05
C ALA A 97 4.37 -21.38 7.05
N ARG A 98 4.00 -22.40 7.82
CA ARG A 98 4.66 -23.71 7.88
C ARG A 98 3.80 -24.76 7.25
N GLU A 99 4.39 -25.79 6.61
CA GLU A 99 3.65 -26.89 5.98
C GLU A 99 2.77 -27.65 6.98
N GLN A 100 3.24 -27.78 8.23
CA GLN A 100 2.52 -28.47 9.30
C GLN A 100 1.43 -27.60 9.97
N ALA A 101 1.53 -26.27 9.87
CA ALA A 101 0.61 -25.33 10.48
C ALA A 101 -0.36 -24.77 9.44
N ARG A 102 -1.50 -25.45 9.27
CA ARG A 102 -2.58 -24.95 8.41
C ARG A 102 -3.16 -23.66 9.01
N LYS A 103 -3.53 -22.71 8.15
CA LYS A 103 -4.29 -21.54 8.57
C LYS A 103 -5.69 -21.99 9.03
N THR A 104 -5.95 -21.90 10.32
CA THR A 104 -7.22 -22.30 10.96
C THR A 104 -7.79 -21.14 11.76
N PRO A 105 -9.09 -21.11 12.05
CA PRO A 105 -9.66 -20.12 12.97
C PRO A 105 -8.99 -20.12 14.36
N ALA A 106 -8.54 -21.28 14.85
CA ALA A 106 -7.82 -21.38 16.14
C ALA A 106 -6.46 -20.64 16.09
N LEU A 107 -5.69 -20.82 15.01
CA LEU A 107 -4.44 -20.09 14.79
C LEU A 107 -4.69 -18.57 14.72
N MET A 108 -5.75 -18.15 14.03
CA MET A 108 -6.07 -16.71 13.91
C MET A 108 -6.56 -16.12 15.23
N ARG A 109 -7.27 -16.88 16.09
CA ARG A 109 -7.61 -16.46 17.47
C ARG A 109 -6.36 -16.33 18.33
N ALA A 110 -5.41 -17.27 18.25
CA ALA A 110 -4.13 -17.16 18.95
C ALA A 110 -3.36 -15.92 18.49
N PHE A 111 -3.33 -15.64 17.20
CA PHE A 111 -2.78 -14.39 16.68
C PHE A 111 -3.51 -13.15 17.23
N GLY A 112 -4.83 -13.19 17.36
CA GLY A 112 -5.61 -12.12 17.99
C GLY A 112 -5.25 -11.89 19.45
N GLN A 113 -4.98 -12.94 20.23
CA GLN A 113 -4.44 -12.82 21.61
C GLN A 113 -3.07 -12.15 21.63
N PHE A 114 -2.21 -12.44 20.67
CA PHE A 114 -0.93 -11.76 20.52
C PHE A 114 -1.11 -10.28 20.20
N VAL A 115 -2.00 -9.91 19.29
CA VAL A 115 -2.34 -8.51 19.02
C VAL A 115 -2.89 -7.82 20.29
N ASP A 116 -3.78 -8.47 21.03
CA ASP A 116 -4.38 -7.92 22.25
C ASP A 116 -3.33 -7.65 23.35
N SER A 117 -2.27 -8.47 23.42
CA SER A 117 -1.17 -8.30 24.39
C SER A 117 -0.39 -6.99 24.22
N LEU A 118 -0.50 -6.33 23.08
CA LEU A 118 0.13 -5.03 22.80
C LEU A 118 -0.74 -3.84 23.25
N ASP A 119 -1.86 -4.10 23.92
CA ASP A 119 -2.74 -3.10 24.55
C ASP A 119 -3.11 -1.92 23.64
N GLY A 120 -3.41 -2.21 22.39
CA GLY A 120 -3.85 -1.23 21.38
C GLY A 120 -2.74 -0.42 20.73
N ARG A 121 -1.48 -0.66 21.06
CA ARG A 121 -0.35 -0.04 20.35
C ARG A 121 -0.23 -0.52 18.91
N TYR A 122 -0.77 -1.69 18.59
CA TYR A 122 -0.87 -2.22 17.24
C TYR A 122 -2.31 -2.60 16.90
N ILE A 123 -2.78 -2.15 15.74
CA ILE A 123 -4.05 -2.52 15.14
C ILE A 123 -3.75 -3.30 13.87
N THR A 124 -4.29 -4.53 13.78
CA THR A 124 -4.08 -5.39 12.61
C THR A 124 -5.19 -5.20 11.57
N ALA A 125 -4.88 -5.57 10.33
CA ALA A 125 -5.83 -5.70 9.22
C ALA A 125 -5.42 -6.87 8.32
N GLU A 126 -6.19 -7.16 7.28
CA GLU A 126 -5.78 -8.14 6.27
C GLU A 126 -4.57 -7.68 5.46
N ASP A 127 -3.80 -8.64 4.94
CA ASP A 127 -2.72 -8.48 3.98
C ASP A 127 -2.52 -9.80 3.22
N VAL A 128 -1.47 -9.88 2.42
CA VAL A 128 -1.13 -11.09 1.65
C VAL A 128 -1.18 -12.35 2.53
N GLY A 129 -1.92 -13.36 2.08
CA GLY A 129 -2.06 -14.64 2.76
C GLY A 129 -3.06 -14.67 3.91
N THR A 130 -3.67 -13.53 4.27
CA THR A 130 -4.83 -13.43 5.16
C THR A 130 -6.06 -12.91 4.41
N SER A 131 -7.20 -12.91 5.06
CA SER A 131 -8.49 -12.53 4.47
C SER A 131 -9.40 -11.88 5.50
N VAL A 132 -10.47 -11.22 5.05
CA VAL A 132 -11.53 -10.70 5.93
C VAL A 132 -12.06 -11.78 6.89
N THR A 133 -12.24 -13.03 6.41
CA THR A 133 -12.69 -14.15 7.27
C THR A 133 -11.67 -14.46 8.37
N ASP A 134 -10.38 -14.35 8.10
CA ASP A 134 -9.35 -14.51 9.11
C ASP A 134 -9.41 -13.37 10.14
N MET A 135 -9.63 -12.14 9.70
CA MET A 135 -9.80 -10.98 10.59
C MET A 135 -11.03 -11.09 11.49
N LEU A 136 -12.11 -11.74 11.04
CA LEU A 136 -13.25 -12.09 11.89
C LEU A 136 -12.85 -13.04 13.03
N SER A 137 -12.00 -14.04 12.76
CA SER A 137 -11.47 -14.92 13.79
C SER A 137 -10.53 -14.19 14.76
N VAL A 138 -9.73 -13.26 14.29
CA VAL A 138 -8.90 -12.36 15.11
C VAL A 138 -9.78 -11.51 16.03
N ARG A 139 -10.88 -10.98 15.51
CA ARG A 139 -11.84 -10.14 16.24
C ARG A 139 -12.46 -10.83 17.46
N GLU A 140 -12.54 -12.17 17.46
CA GLU A 140 -13.07 -12.94 18.60
C GLU A 140 -12.21 -12.77 19.87
N THR A 141 -10.93 -12.43 19.74
CA THR A 141 -9.98 -12.35 20.87
C THR A 141 -9.35 -10.98 21.08
N THR A 142 -9.54 -10.03 20.17
CA THR A 142 -9.10 -8.65 20.32
C THR A 142 -10.04 -7.66 19.64
N LYS A 143 -10.11 -6.44 20.18
CA LYS A 143 -10.79 -5.31 19.52
C LYS A 143 -9.88 -4.53 18.57
N HIS A 144 -8.58 -4.83 18.54
CA HIS A 144 -7.55 -4.11 17.79
C HIS A 144 -7.37 -4.71 16.40
N VAL A 145 -8.46 -4.75 15.64
CA VAL A 145 -8.53 -5.24 14.26
C VAL A 145 -9.39 -4.31 13.42
N SER A 146 -8.97 -4.07 12.19
CA SER A 146 -9.62 -3.23 11.19
C SER A 146 -9.78 -3.98 9.87
N GLY A 147 -10.45 -3.38 8.86
CA GLY A 147 -10.74 -4.03 7.59
C GLY A 147 -11.83 -5.09 7.69
N LEU A 148 -12.75 -4.92 8.65
CA LEU A 148 -13.90 -5.80 8.83
C LEU A 148 -15.03 -5.40 7.85
N PRO A 149 -16.01 -6.31 7.60
CA PRO A 149 -17.21 -5.96 6.84
C PRO A 149 -17.94 -4.74 7.44
N ILE A 150 -18.60 -3.96 6.60
CA ILE A 150 -19.33 -2.75 7.01
C ILE A 150 -20.39 -3.08 8.06
N GLU A 151 -21.09 -4.21 7.91
CA GLU A 151 -22.13 -4.69 8.85
C GLU A 151 -21.57 -4.99 10.25
N GLN A 152 -20.23 -5.10 10.35
CA GLN A 152 -19.53 -5.35 11.61
C GLN A 152 -18.71 -4.13 12.08
N GLY A 153 -19.00 -2.96 11.50
CA GLY A 153 -18.39 -1.68 11.88
C GLY A 153 -17.00 -1.43 11.27
N GLY A 154 -16.65 -2.17 10.23
CA GLY A 154 -15.45 -1.94 9.43
C GLY A 154 -15.71 -1.05 8.20
N SER A 155 -14.67 -0.86 7.38
CA SER A 155 -14.73 -0.09 6.14
C SER A 155 -14.98 -0.94 4.89
N GLY A 156 -15.02 -2.26 5.02
CA GLY A 156 -15.15 -3.20 3.90
C GLY A 156 -13.89 -3.27 3.03
N ASP A 157 -14.09 -3.62 1.75
CA ASP A 157 -13.00 -3.72 0.77
C ASP A 157 -12.32 -2.35 0.55
N PRO A 158 -11.00 -2.23 0.79
CA PRO A 158 -10.26 -0.98 0.59
C PRO A 158 -9.99 -0.65 -0.89
N SER A 159 -10.23 -1.59 -1.81
CA SER A 159 -9.87 -1.46 -3.23
C SER A 159 -10.53 -0.27 -3.93
N PRO A 160 -11.84 0.03 -3.73
CA PRO A 160 -12.47 1.19 -4.34
C PRO A 160 -11.84 2.52 -3.92
N MET A 161 -11.44 2.63 -2.65
CA MET A 161 -10.81 3.85 -2.16
C MET A 161 -9.35 3.95 -2.61
N THR A 162 -8.65 2.82 -2.75
CA THR A 162 -7.31 2.77 -3.36
C THR A 162 -7.36 3.22 -4.82
N ALA A 163 -8.33 2.73 -5.58
CA ALA A 163 -8.55 3.14 -6.98
C ALA A 163 -8.87 4.64 -7.08
N TYR A 164 -9.72 5.15 -6.19
CA TYR A 164 -10.05 6.56 -6.15
C TYR A 164 -8.84 7.45 -5.81
N GLY A 165 -8.03 7.04 -4.84
CA GLY A 165 -6.79 7.75 -4.52
C GLY A 165 -5.81 7.77 -5.68
N THR A 166 -5.67 6.62 -6.36
CA THR A 166 -4.83 6.50 -7.57
C THR A 166 -5.35 7.39 -8.70
N TYR A 167 -6.67 7.44 -8.91
CA TYR A 167 -7.30 8.34 -9.87
C TYR A 167 -7.00 9.82 -9.54
N CYS A 168 -7.18 10.25 -8.29
CA CYS A 168 -6.83 11.60 -7.85
C CYS A 168 -5.34 11.91 -8.09
N GLY A 169 -4.47 10.94 -7.84
CA GLY A 169 -3.03 11.06 -8.11
C GLY A 169 -2.72 11.19 -9.60
N ILE A 170 -3.38 10.43 -10.47
CA ILE A 170 -3.23 10.54 -11.93
C ILE A 170 -3.66 11.94 -12.41
N VAL A 171 -4.82 12.44 -11.93
CA VAL A 171 -5.29 13.80 -12.25
C VAL A 171 -4.24 14.85 -11.86
N ALA A 172 -3.71 14.76 -10.63
CA ALA A 172 -2.70 15.69 -10.13
C ALA A 172 -1.39 15.61 -10.94
N THR A 173 -0.94 14.40 -11.28
CA THR A 173 0.29 14.18 -12.02
C THR A 173 0.17 14.71 -13.47
N LEU A 174 -0.97 14.50 -14.12
CA LEU A 174 -1.27 15.05 -15.44
C LEU A 174 -1.36 16.57 -15.40
N ALA A 175 -2.04 17.15 -14.38
CA ALA A 175 -2.14 18.60 -14.22
C ALA A 175 -0.76 19.24 -14.08
N TRP A 176 0.11 18.65 -13.24
CA TRP A 176 1.50 19.10 -13.08
C TRP A 176 2.29 19.01 -14.38
N HIS A 177 2.22 17.86 -15.04
CA HIS A 177 2.96 17.62 -16.30
C HIS A 177 2.53 18.60 -17.43
N GLN A 178 1.27 18.99 -17.43
CA GLN A 178 0.73 20.00 -18.38
C GLN A 178 1.03 21.45 -17.97
N GLY A 179 1.66 21.69 -16.84
CA GLY A 179 1.95 23.03 -16.33
C GLY A 179 0.72 23.80 -15.88
N LEU A 180 -0.35 23.10 -15.49
CA LEU A 180 -1.56 23.71 -14.95
C LEU A 180 -1.32 24.20 -13.51
N GLU A 181 -2.28 24.99 -13.00
CA GLU A 181 -2.21 25.50 -11.63
C GLU A 181 -2.78 24.49 -10.61
N GLU A 182 -2.37 24.61 -9.34
CA GLU A 182 -2.80 23.76 -8.23
C GLU A 182 -4.34 23.65 -8.10
N ARG A 183 -5.06 24.71 -8.44
CA ARG A 183 -6.54 24.70 -8.44
C ARG A 183 -7.18 23.66 -9.37
N GLU A 184 -6.41 23.08 -10.31
CA GLU A 184 -6.89 22.04 -11.23
C GLU A 184 -6.75 20.62 -10.68
N LEU A 185 -6.22 20.44 -9.46
CA LEU A 185 -5.99 19.13 -8.84
C LEU A 185 -7.23 18.23 -8.75
N GLY A 186 -8.41 18.79 -8.67
CA GLY A 186 -9.66 18.03 -8.64
C GLY A 186 -10.45 18.03 -9.94
N ASN A 187 -9.90 18.60 -11.03
CA ASN A 187 -10.61 18.75 -12.26
C ASN A 187 -10.52 17.49 -13.15
N PRO A 188 -11.61 16.71 -13.30
CA PRO A 188 -11.60 15.49 -14.10
C PRO A 188 -11.32 15.73 -15.59
N SER A 189 -11.55 16.96 -16.11
CA SER A 189 -11.28 17.27 -17.50
C SER A 189 -9.80 17.22 -17.89
N VAL A 190 -8.90 17.22 -16.91
CA VAL A 190 -7.45 17.04 -17.12
C VAL A 190 -7.13 15.68 -17.74
N VAL A 191 -7.95 14.66 -17.46
CA VAL A 191 -7.78 13.27 -17.93
C VAL A 191 -8.44 13.05 -19.28
N LYS A 192 -9.33 13.94 -19.69
CA LYS A 192 -10.10 13.81 -20.95
C LYS A 192 -9.18 13.65 -22.15
N ASP A 193 -9.49 12.66 -22.98
CA ASP A 193 -8.73 12.28 -24.18
C ASP A 193 -7.27 11.81 -23.94
N ARG A 194 -6.82 11.72 -22.67
CA ARG A 194 -5.50 11.17 -22.33
C ARG A 194 -5.51 9.66 -22.46
N VAL A 195 -4.39 9.13 -22.91
CA VAL A 195 -4.20 7.68 -23.01
C VAL A 195 -3.56 7.17 -21.74
N VAL A 196 -4.24 6.29 -21.01
CA VAL A 196 -3.74 5.66 -19.79
C VAL A 196 -3.57 4.17 -20.01
N ALA A 197 -2.35 3.67 -19.87
CA ALA A 197 -2.00 2.25 -19.98
C ALA A 197 -2.05 1.61 -18.57
N VAL A 198 -3.08 0.80 -18.30
CA VAL A 198 -3.29 0.15 -16.99
C VAL A 198 -2.81 -1.29 -17.04
N GLN A 199 -1.80 -1.62 -16.26
CA GLN A 199 -1.28 -2.98 -16.09
C GLN A 199 -1.84 -3.63 -14.82
N GLY A 200 -2.64 -4.67 -14.99
CA GLY A 200 -3.32 -5.35 -13.88
C GLY A 200 -4.76 -4.88 -13.72
N LEU A 201 -5.70 -5.82 -13.88
CA LEU A 201 -7.15 -5.62 -13.83
C LEU A 201 -7.80 -6.38 -12.65
N GLY A 202 -7.10 -6.40 -11.50
CA GLY A 202 -7.69 -6.83 -10.24
C GLY A 202 -8.71 -5.80 -9.72
N HIS A 203 -9.15 -5.93 -8.47
CA HIS A 203 -10.17 -5.03 -7.91
C HIS A 203 -9.82 -3.54 -8.07
N VAL A 204 -8.58 -3.18 -7.77
CA VAL A 204 -8.12 -1.77 -7.88
C VAL A 204 -8.02 -1.33 -9.33
N GLY A 205 -7.35 -2.12 -10.20
CA GLY A 205 -7.14 -1.73 -11.59
C GLY A 205 -8.44 -1.63 -12.38
N MET A 206 -9.38 -2.54 -12.16
CA MET A 206 -10.70 -2.51 -12.81
C MET A 206 -11.51 -1.27 -12.39
N ASP A 207 -11.52 -0.95 -11.09
CA ASP A 207 -12.22 0.23 -10.59
C ASP A 207 -11.55 1.54 -11.03
N LEU A 208 -10.22 1.55 -11.15
CA LEU A 208 -9.47 2.66 -11.75
C LEU A 208 -9.85 2.87 -13.21
N CYS A 209 -9.93 1.78 -14.02
CA CYS A 209 -10.37 1.85 -15.41
C CYS A 209 -11.78 2.47 -15.53
N ARG A 210 -12.70 2.07 -14.65
CA ARG A 210 -14.05 2.64 -14.61
C ARG A 210 -14.02 4.16 -14.37
N GLN A 211 -13.27 4.63 -13.36
CA GLN A 211 -13.19 6.05 -13.01
C GLN A 211 -12.51 6.89 -14.10
N LEU A 212 -11.48 6.34 -14.75
CA LEU A 212 -10.82 6.97 -15.90
C LEU A 212 -11.76 7.05 -17.12
N HIS A 213 -12.50 5.98 -17.40
CA HIS A 213 -13.50 5.95 -18.47
C HIS A 213 -14.62 6.97 -18.25
N GLU A 214 -15.15 7.07 -17.02
CA GLU A 214 -16.15 8.07 -16.63
C GLU A 214 -15.65 9.52 -16.81
N SER A 215 -14.34 9.71 -16.89
CA SER A 215 -13.66 11.01 -17.13
C SER A 215 -13.19 11.18 -18.59
N ASP A 216 -13.71 10.39 -19.52
CA ASP A 216 -13.39 10.42 -20.96
C ASP A 216 -11.89 10.10 -21.28
N ALA A 217 -11.18 9.37 -20.45
CA ALA A 217 -9.85 8.85 -20.79
C ALA A 217 -9.92 7.71 -21.81
N LYS A 218 -8.86 7.55 -22.60
CA LYS A 218 -8.64 6.41 -23.49
C LYS A 218 -7.80 5.36 -22.78
N LEU A 219 -8.25 4.12 -22.76
CA LEU A 219 -7.62 3.06 -21.97
C LEU A 219 -6.89 2.06 -22.87
N ILE A 220 -5.65 1.73 -22.50
CA ILE A 220 -4.92 0.55 -22.95
C ILE A 220 -4.78 -0.35 -21.73
N VAL A 221 -5.10 -1.65 -21.85
CA VAL A 221 -5.13 -2.54 -20.69
C VAL A 221 -4.38 -3.84 -20.95
N ALA A 222 -3.75 -4.38 -19.93
CA ALA A 222 -3.16 -5.71 -19.93
C ALA A 222 -3.33 -6.42 -18.58
N ASP A 223 -3.67 -7.69 -18.62
CA ASP A 223 -3.68 -8.59 -17.48
C ASP A 223 -3.43 -10.03 -17.95
N VAL A 224 -2.95 -10.89 -17.06
CA VAL A 224 -2.83 -12.34 -17.30
C VAL A 224 -4.20 -13.02 -17.32
N ASN A 225 -5.22 -12.43 -16.72
CA ASN A 225 -6.60 -12.88 -16.71
C ASN A 225 -7.36 -12.34 -17.94
N SER A 226 -7.50 -13.17 -18.96
CA SER A 226 -8.21 -12.80 -20.20
C SER A 226 -9.66 -12.38 -20.00
N GLN A 227 -10.36 -12.90 -18.98
CA GLN A 227 -11.75 -12.51 -18.68
C GLN A 227 -11.81 -11.08 -18.16
N ALA A 228 -10.87 -10.67 -17.31
CA ALA A 228 -10.78 -9.29 -16.85
C ALA A 228 -10.46 -8.32 -17.99
N VAL A 229 -9.59 -8.72 -18.93
CA VAL A 229 -9.29 -7.94 -20.15
C VAL A 229 -10.54 -7.78 -21.02
N GLU A 230 -11.28 -8.87 -21.27
CA GLU A 230 -12.53 -8.85 -22.07
C GLU A 230 -13.59 -7.94 -21.41
N GLN A 231 -13.71 -8.01 -20.09
CA GLN A 231 -14.60 -7.14 -19.32
C GLN A 231 -14.23 -5.66 -19.49
N ALA A 232 -12.97 -5.29 -19.33
CA ALA A 232 -12.51 -3.91 -19.48
C ALA A 232 -12.71 -3.37 -20.90
N CYS A 233 -12.49 -4.21 -21.93
CA CYS A 233 -12.77 -3.85 -23.32
C CYS A 233 -14.27 -3.61 -23.56
N THR A 234 -15.13 -4.45 -22.99
CA THR A 234 -16.59 -4.38 -23.19
C THR A 234 -17.20 -3.21 -22.43
N GLU A 235 -16.82 -3.01 -21.17
CA GLU A 235 -17.44 -2.02 -20.28
C GLU A 235 -16.87 -0.62 -20.48
N PHE A 236 -15.55 -0.51 -20.76
CA PHE A 236 -14.84 0.77 -20.78
C PHE A 236 -14.27 1.11 -22.18
N ASN A 237 -14.58 0.34 -23.20
CA ASN A 237 -14.04 0.54 -24.56
C ASN A 237 -12.50 0.58 -24.58
N ALA A 238 -11.86 -0.20 -23.71
CA ALA A 238 -10.41 -0.27 -23.60
C ALA A 238 -9.79 -1.04 -24.78
N THR A 239 -8.55 -0.70 -25.13
CA THR A 239 -7.74 -1.45 -26.10
C THR A 239 -6.86 -2.45 -25.36
N ALA A 240 -7.02 -3.75 -25.64
CA ALA A 240 -6.19 -4.79 -25.05
C ALA A 240 -4.83 -4.88 -25.74
N VAL A 241 -3.78 -5.09 -24.94
CA VAL A 241 -2.44 -5.48 -25.36
C VAL A 241 -1.94 -6.64 -24.52
N SER A 242 -0.85 -7.30 -24.90
CA SER A 242 -0.25 -8.34 -24.05
C SER A 242 0.46 -7.72 -22.82
N PRO A 243 0.69 -8.50 -21.73
CA PRO A 243 1.45 -8.04 -20.57
C PRO A 243 2.87 -7.57 -20.91
N GLU A 244 3.48 -8.10 -21.96
CA GLU A 244 4.80 -7.70 -22.44
C GLU A 244 4.78 -6.39 -23.21
N GLU A 245 3.68 -6.09 -23.89
CA GLU A 245 3.55 -4.90 -24.75
C GLU A 245 3.14 -3.65 -24.00
N ILE A 246 2.55 -3.77 -22.79
CA ILE A 246 1.97 -2.64 -22.06
C ILE A 246 3.00 -1.54 -21.75
N LEU A 247 4.26 -1.90 -21.46
CA LEU A 247 5.35 -0.95 -21.21
C LEU A 247 5.73 -0.14 -22.43
N THR A 248 5.53 -0.70 -23.63
CA THR A 248 5.85 -0.06 -24.91
C THR A 248 4.64 0.58 -25.57
N ALA A 249 3.49 0.57 -24.89
CA ALA A 249 2.27 1.20 -25.38
C ALA A 249 2.45 2.73 -25.43
N GLN A 250 1.97 3.33 -26.52
CA GLN A 250 1.97 4.79 -26.68
C GLN A 250 0.88 5.37 -25.76
N ALA A 251 1.25 5.81 -24.59
CA ALA A 251 0.35 6.35 -23.57
C ALA A 251 0.94 7.60 -22.92
N ASP A 252 0.05 8.49 -22.44
CA ASP A 252 0.46 9.63 -21.60
C ASP A 252 0.89 9.15 -20.21
N VAL A 253 0.17 8.15 -19.67
CA VAL A 253 0.38 7.59 -18.33
C VAL A 253 0.51 6.08 -18.38
N PHE A 254 1.54 5.53 -17.76
CA PHE A 254 1.61 4.11 -17.40
C PHE A 254 1.17 3.96 -15.94
N ALA A 255 0.14 3.15 -15.71
CA ALA A 255 -0.45 2.89 -14.40
C ALA A 255 -0.26 1.42 -13.99
N PRO A 256 0.87 1.05 -13.34
CA PRO A 256 1.07 -0.29 -12.83
C PRO A 256 0.13 -0.54 -11.64
N CYS A 257 -0.76 -1.54 -11.75
CA CYS A 257 -1.73 -1.95 -10.74
C CYS A 257 -1.65 -3.46 -10.41
N ALA A 258 -0.59 -4.16 -10.84
CA ALA A 258 -0.37 -5.58 -10.62
C ALA A 258 0.72 -5.83 -9.56
N LEU A 259 1.86 -6.35 -9.96
CA LEU A 259 2.96 -6.71 -9.06
C LEU A 259 3.99 -5.59 -8.92
N GLY A 260 4.75 -5.61 -7.82
CA GLY A 260 5.90 -4.73 -7.60
C GLY A 260 7.12 -5.11 -8.44
N GLY A 261 8.18 -4.27 -8.38
CA GLY A 261 9.44 -4.50 -9.08
C GLY A 261 9.36 -4.35 -10.60
N ILE A 262 8.28 -3.75 -11.12
CA ILE A 262 8.07 -3.61 -12.56
C ILE A 262 8.98 -2.53 -13.19
N LEU A 263 9.42 -1.56 -12.40
CA LEU A 263 10.25 -0.45 -12.84
C LEU A 263 11.71 -0.72 -12.47
N GLY A 264 12.41 -1.44 -13.31
CA GLY A 264 13.86 -1.65 -13.26
C GLY A 264 14.53 -1.04 -14.49
N SER A 265 15.85 -1.07 -14.56
CA SER A 265 16.62 -0.43 -15.64
C SER A 265 16.21 -0.87 -17.04
N GLU A 266 15.90 -2.17 -17.23
CA GLU A 266 15.46 -2.70 -18.52
C GLU A 266 14.05 -2.21 -18.90
N SER A 267 13.09 -2.26 -17.99
CA SER A 267 11.70 -1.84 -18.25
C SER A 267 11.59 -0.32 -18.43
N ILE A 268 12.32 0.46 -17.63
CA ILE A 268 12.38 1.92 -17.76
C ILE A 268 12.93 2.33 -19.14
N SER A 269 13.93 1.60 -19.66
CA SER A 269 14.48 1.89 -21.00
C SER A 269 13.48 1.67 -22.15
N LYS A 270 12.46 0.85 -21.93
CA LYS A 270 11.40 0.52 -22.92
C LYS A 270 10.15 1.40 -22.77
N LEU A 271 10.02 2.10 -21.65
CA LEU A 271 8.83 2.87 -21.31
C LEU A 271 8.61 4.01 -22.32
N GLN A 272 7.39 4.09 -22.89
CA GLN A 272 6.99 5.15 -23.80
C GLN A 272 6.21 6.26 -23.11
N ALA A 273 5.59 5.96 -21.98
CA ALA A 273 4.86 6.96 -21.21
C ALA A 273 5.82 7.92 -20.52
N CYS A 274 5.47 9.21 -20.49
CA CYS A 274 6.21 10.24 -19.78
C CYS A 274 5.81 10.37 -18.29
N ILE A 275 4.76 9.65 -17.88
CA ILE A 275 4.25 9.62 -16.51
C ILE A 275 4.11 8.16 -16.06
N VAL A 276 4.54 7.88 -14.83
CA VAL A 276 4.21 6.64 -14.11
C VAL A 276 3.38 6.98 -12.88
N ALA A 277 2.13 6.49 -12.84
CA ALA A 277 1.19 6.77 -11.76
C ALA A 277 0.20 5.59 -11.61
N GLY A 278 0.45 4.66 -10.71
CA GLY A 278 -0.35 3.45 -10.53
C GLY A 278 -0.42 2.96 -9.09
N ALA A 279 -1.28 1.98 -8.84
CA ALA A 279 -1.61 1.52 -7.50
C ALA A 279 -0.73 0.38 -6.95
N ALA A 280 0.14 -0.24 -7.77
CA ALA A 280 1.00 -1.33 -7.32
C ALA A 280 1.94 -0.86 -6.20
N ASN A 281 2.18 -1.72 -5.21
CA ASN A 281 3.18 -1.45 -4.17
C ASN A 281 4.58 -1.81 -4.69
N ASN A 282 5.61 -1.12 -4.16
CA ASN A 282 7.02 -1.39 -4.45
C ASN A 282 7.29 -1.45 -5.96
N GLN A 283 6.87 -0.40 -6.67
CA GLN A 283 6.96 -0.37 -8.15
C GLN A 283 8.40 -0.34 -8.64
N LEU A 284 9.29 0.38 -7.95
CA LEU A 284 10.72 0.40 -8.24
C LEU A 284 11.34 -0.97 -7.87
N ALA A 285 12.18 -1.52 -8.74
CA ALA A 285 12.92 -2.74 -8.46
C ALA A 285 14.03 -2.48 -7.44
N GLU A 286 14.69 -1.32 -7.56
CA GLU A 286 15.70 -0.81 -6.65
C GLU A 286 15.49 0.69 -6.42
N ASP A 287 15.97 1.24 -5.30
CA ASP A 287 15.86 2.67 -4.98
C ASP A 287 16.50 3.56 -6.07
N SER A 288 17.58 3.10 -6.67
CA SER A 288 18.28 3.77 -7.78
C SER A 288 17.44 3.93 -9.05
N ASP A 289 16.37 3.14 -9.22
CA ASP A 289 15.49 3.25 -10.39
C ASP A 289 14.67 4.53 -10.37
N GLY A 290 14.43 5.11 -9.18
CA GLY A 290 13.84 6.44 -9.05
C GLY A 290 14.71 7.55 -9.66
N GLU A 291 16.05 7.45 -9.50
CA GLU A 291 17.00 8.36 -10.16
C GLU A 291 17.01 8.16 -11.68
N LEU A 292 16.85 6.91 -12.14
CA LEU A 292 16.82 6.61 -13.56
C LEU A 292 15.57 7.21 -14.24
N LEU A 293 14.39 7.11 -13.60
CA LEU A 293 13.17 7.75 -14.05
C LEU A 293 13.35 9.27 -14.14
N HIS A 294 13.91 9.89 -13.09
CA HIS A 294 14.17 11.33 -13.04
C HIS A 294 15.10 11.79 -14.18
N ARG A 295 16.22 11.10 -14.39
CA ARG A 295 17.17 11.38 -15.48
C ARG A 295 16.57 11.24 -16.87
N ASN A 296 15.59 10.31 -17.02
CA ASN A 296 14.87 10.10 -18.28
C ASN A 296 13.69 11.07 -18.46
N ASN A 297 13.50 12.04 -17.56
CA ASN A 297 12.38 12.98 -17.55
C ASN A 297 11.00 12.25 -17.49
N VAL A 298 10.93 11.10 -16.84
CA VAL A 298 9.68 10.40 -16.53
C VAL A 298 9.19 10.88 -15.17
N LEU A 299 8.01 11.49 -15.14
CA LEU A 299 7.39 11.95 -13.90
C LEU A 299 6.79 10.76 -13.15
N TYR A 300 7.39 10.41 -12.02
CA TYR A 300 6.96 9.30 -11.18
C TYR A 300 6.11 9.79 -10.00
N ALA A 301 4.90 9.31 -9.87
CA ALA A 301 4.09 9.45 -8.66
C ALA A 301 4.45 8.30 -7.70
N PRO A 302 5.16 8.56 -6.57
CA PRO A 302 5.64 7.50 -5.68
C PRO A 302 4.49 6.61 -5.18
N ASP A 303 4.70 5.31 -5.26
CA ASP A 303 3.66 4.30 -5.05
C ASP A 303 2.99 4.37 -3.67
N PHE A 304 3.77 4.48 -2.59
CA PHE A 304 3.24 4.54 -1.24
C PHE A 304 2.45 5.83 -0.95
N VAL A 305 2.58 6.85 -1.82
CA VAL A 305 1.77 8.08 -1.80
C VAL A 305 0.47 7.87 -2.57
N ILE A 306 0.58 7.51 -3.86
CA ILE A 306 -0.57 7.46 -4.76
C ILE A 306 -1.56 6.36 -4.40
N ASN A 307 -1.10 5.24 -3.83
CA ASN A 307 -1.95 4.12 -3.45
C ASN A 307 -2.44 4.17 -1.98
N ALA A 308 -2.27 5.30 -1.29
CA ALA A 308 -2.61 5.43 0.13
C ALA A 308 -4.13 5.43 0.42
N GLY A 309 -5.00 5.44 -0.60
CA GLY A 309 -6.45 5.48 -0.43
C GLY A 309 -7.00 4.38 0.48
N GLY A 310 -6.47 3.16 0.36
CA GLY A 310 -6.90 2.02 1.18
C GLY A 310 -6.60 2.20 2.67
N ILE A 311 -5.43 2.70 3.04
CA ILE A 311 -5.11 2.96 4.45
C ILE A 311 -5.88 4.15 5.02
N ILE A 312 -6.16 5.16 4.19
CA ILE A 312 -7.03 6.28 4.58
C ILE A 312 -8.43 5.76 4.87
N ASN A 313 -8.96 4.85 4.03
CA ASN A 313 -10.25 4.21 4.24
C ASN A 313 -10.32 3.51 5.61
N ILE A 314 -9.34 2.64 5.89
CA ILE A 314 -9.25 1.87 7.14
C ILE A 314 -9.04 2.80 8.35
N ALA A 315 -8.25 3.86 8.24
CA ALA A 315 -8.04 4.82 9.32
C ALA A 315 -9.32 5.57 9.72
N ASN A 316 -10.30 5.67 8.81
CA ASN A 316 -11.60 6.30 9.06
C ASN A 316 -12.67 5.37 9.67
N GLU A 317 -12.34 4.12 10.01
CA GLU A 317 -13.31 3.18 10.58
C GLU A 317 -13.87 3.63 11.95
N LYS A 318 -13.14 4.41 12.71
CA LYS A 318 -13.51 4.76 14.10
C LYS A 318 -13.83 6.24 14.26
N PRO A 319 -14.76 6.57 15.15
CA PRO A 319 -15.67 5.67 15.89
C PRO A 319 -16.80 5.10 15.05
N THR A 320 -17.12 5.70 13.91
CA THR A 320 -18.15 5.27 12.96
C THR A 320 -17.64 5.55 11.56
N TYR A 321 -17.66 4.53 10.69
CA TYR A 321 -17.23 4.68 9.32
C TYR A 321 -18.17 5.58 8.52
N ASP A 322 -17.56 6.54 7.82
CA ASP A 322 -18.23 7.46 6.89
C ASP A 322 -17.44 7.48 5.57
N VAL A 323 -18.02 6.92 4.53
CA VAL A 323 -17.40 6.79 3.21
C VAL A 323 -17.13 8.15 2.57
N GLU A 324 -18.00 9.14 2.76
CA GLU A 324 -17.81 10.48 2.18
C GLU A 324 -16.66 11.23 2.86
N LYS A 325 -16.52 11.07 4.18
CA LYS A 325 -15.38 11.58 4.93
C LYS A 325 -14.07 10.94 4.46
N ALA A 326 -14.04 9.61 4.33
CA ALA A 326 -12.88 8.88 3.85
C ALA A 326 -12.50 9.30 2.42
N ARG A 327 -13.51 9.46 1.54
CA ARG A 327 -13.33 9.94 0.17
C ARG A 327 -12.79 11.38 0.11
N ALA A 328 -13.33 12.27 0.94
CA ALA A 328 -12.85 13.66 1.03
C ALA A 328 -11.39 13.72 1.49
N GLN A 329 -11.04 12.91 2.51
CA GLN A 329 -9.66 12.84 3.01
C GLN A 329 -8.70 12.20 1.99
N THR A 330 -9.16 11.26 1.18
CA THR A 330 -8.32 10.62 0.16
C THR A 330 -7.79 11.62 -0.89
N ARG A 331 -8.46 12.75 -1.09
CA ARG A 331 -7.97 13.83 -1.98
C ARG A 331 -6.63 14.43 -1.56
N ILE A 332 -6.22 14.27 -0.31
CA ILE A 332 -4.90 14.70 0.18
C ILE A 332 -3.75 14.10 -0.65
N ILE A 333 -3.99 12.97 -1.31
CA ILE A 333 -3.01 12.33 -2.21
C ILE A 333 -2.60 13.29 -3.32
N ALA A 334 -3.57 14.00 -3.92
CA ALA A 334 -3.30 14.98 -4.96
C ALA A 334 -2.44 16.15 -4.44
N ASP A 335 -2.80 16.71 -3.29
CA ASP A 335 -2.07 17.82 -2.66
C ASP A 335 -0.65 17.39 -2.27
N THR A 336 -0.51 16.16 -1.74
CA THR A 336 0.80 15.63 -1.34
C THR A 336 1.70 15.38 -2.55
N LEU A 337 1.17 14.82 -3.64
CA LEU A 337 1.92 14.63 -4.89
C LEU A 337 2.34 15.97 -5.48
N TRP A 338 1.48 16.98 -5.44
CA TRP A 338 1.83 18.32 -5.89
C TRP A 338 3.01 18.92 -5.12
N GLN A 339 3.00 18.81 -3.79
CA GLN A 339 4.12 19.23 -2.94
C GLN A 339 5.43 18.49 -3.29
N ILE A 340 5.32 17.16 -3.54
CA ILE A 340 6.46 16.33 -3.93
C ILE A 340 7.03 16.81 -5.28
N PHE A 341 6.18 17.01 -6.27
CA PHE A 341 6.61 17.47 -7.60
C PHE A 341 7.23 18.86 -7.56
N GLN A 342 6.66 19.78 -6.78
CA GLN A 342 7.21 21.11 -6.59
C GLN A 342 8.62 21.05 -5.97
N ARG A 343 8.80 20.33 -4.86
CA ARG A 343 10.10 20.15 -4.21
C ARG A 343 11.11 19.42 -5.10
N SER A 344 10.66 18.36 -5.79
CA SER A 344 11.50 17.62 -6.75
C SER A 344 12.07 18.54 -7.83
N LYS A 345 11.24 19.42 -8.38
CA LYS A 345 11.66 20.43 -9.37
C LYS A 345 12.61 21.48 -8.78
N GLU A 346 12.31 21.98 -7.57
CA GLU A 346 13.15 23.01 -6.89
C GLU A 346 14.53 22.48 -6.49
N GLN A 347 14.62 21.21 -6.11
CA GLN A 347 15.82 20.58 -5.59
C GLN A 347 16.59 19.76 -6.65
N ASP A 348 16.00 19.57 -7.83
CA ASP A 348 16.49 18.69 -8.88
C ASP A 348 16.75 17.26 -8.37
N GLN A 349 15.75 16.70 -7.65
CA GLN A 349 15.83 15.38 -7.03
C GLN A 349 14.68 14.46 -7.49
N PRO A 350 14.88 13.13 -7.47
CA PRO A 350 13.82 12.17 -7.75
C PRO A 350 12.62 12.36 -6.83
N THR A 351 11.42 12.20 -7.38
CA THR A 351 10.16 12.30 -6.60
C THR A 351 10.07 11.26 -5.49
N SER A 352 10.66 10.07 -5.67
CA SER A 352 10.76 9.01 -4.64
C SER A 352 11.58 9.48 -3.44
N THR A 353 12.75 10.08 -3.66
CA THR A 353 13.61 10.65 -2.60
C THR A 353 12.89 11.74 -1.83
N VAL A 354 12.25 12.67 -2.55
CA VAL A 354 11.48 13.77 -1.93
C VAL A 354 10.29 13.25 -1.12
N ALA A 355 9.63 12.20 -1.59
CA ALA A 355 8.51 11.57 -0.86
C ALA A 355 8.98 10.97 0.48
N ASP A 356 10.12 10.26 0.48
CA ASP A 356 10.73 9.71 1.69
C ASP A 356 11.13 10.81 2.68
N GLU A 357 11.74 11.88 2.20
CA GLU A 357 12.11 13.03 3.03
C GLU A 357 10.89 13.70 3.65
N LEU A 358 9.82 13.88 2.87
CA LEU A 358 8.57 14.46 3.34
C LEU A 358 7.91 13.57 4.42
N ALA A 359 7.92 12.24 4.22
CA ALA A 359 7.41 11.30 5.21
C ALA A 359 8.19 11.38 6.53
N ARG A 360 9.53 11.39 6.45
CA ARG A 360 10.41 11.54 7.64
C ARG A 360 10.17 12.87 8.36
N GLN A 361 10.03 13.97 7.63
CA GLN A 361 9.73 15.28 8.20
C GLN A 361 8.38 15.28 8.93
N ARG A 362 7.33 14.69 8.34
CA ARG A 362 6.01 14.59 8.98
C ARG A 362 6.05 13.74 10.24
N LEU A 363 6.78 12.61 10.23
CA LEU A 363 6.98 11.78 11.42
C LEU A 363 7.78 12.49 12.51
N ALA A 364 8.83 13.23 12.16
CA ALA A 364 9.66 13.96 13.11
C ALA A 364 8.91 15.11 13.78
N ASN A 365 8.00 15.76 13.04
CA ASN A 365 7.19 16.89 13.52
C ASN A 365 5.92 16.45 14.27
N ALA A 366 5.61 15.16 14.32
CA ALA A 366 4.52 14.63 15.13
C ALA A 366 4.88 14.79 16.62
N VAL A 367 4.02 15.48 17.37
CA VAL A 367 4.18 15.85 18.80
C VAL A 367 3.58 14.76 19.68
#